data_3377a500f087247eb97842a1af48aa13
#
_entry.id   3377a500f087247eb97842a1af48aa13
#
_cell.length_a   1.000
_cell.length_b   1.000
_cell.length_c   1.000
_cell.angle_alpha   90.00
_cell.angle_beta   90.00
_cell.angle_gamma   90.00
#
_symmetry.space_group_name_H-M   'P 1'
#
loop_
_entity.id
_entity.type
_entity.pdbx_description
1 polymer ?
#
loop_
_entity_poly.entity_id
_entity_poly.type
_entity_poly.pdbx_seq_one_letter_code
_entity_poly.pdbx_strand_id
1 'polypeptide(L)'
;MTRFWLIMLRIICIIQTLIAIVQCFTSLFGLLTGGGFMLLLQAIAFGFIATLPILTFTIYNKNYPDRRIEGSQKNYFNRIFLINFLLIAFLFGFVFRDYRDAILQSKTFGLGSGAYLVFFIPFIISCCLLIFHFSILYGLYWLRREINNNTSSKQFDFEDENV
;
A
#
# COMPACT_ATOMS: atom_id res chain seq x y z
N MET A 1 9.77 12.36 14.74
CA MET A 1 10.33 11.52 13.63
C MET A 1 11.62 12.15 13.13
N THR A 2 12.70 11.41 12.98
CA THR A 2 13.95 11.98 12.44
C THR A 2 13.79 12.25 10.93
N ARG A 3 14.47 13.27 10.41
CA ARG A 3 14.47 13.60 8.96
C ARG A 3 14.81 12.38 8.10
N PHE A 4 15.68 11.51 8.61
CA PHE A 4 16.08 10.27 7.94
C PHE A 4 14.87 9.34 7.68
N TRP A 5 14.05 9.07 8.69
CA TRP A 5 12.88 8.21 8.53
C TRP A 5 11.85 8.76 7.55
N LEU A 6 11.69 10.07 7.51
CA LEU A 6 10.79 10.73 6.57
C LEU A 6 11.29 10.60 5.12
N ILE A 7 12.58 10.70 4.88
CA ILE A 7 13.20 10.48 3.56
C ILE A 7 13.02 9.01 3.15
N MET A 8 13.30 8.06 4.06
CA MET A 8 13.11 6.63 3.80
C MET A 8 11.67 6.30 3.45
N LEU A 9 10.71 6.80 4.21
CA LEU A 9 9.28 6.61 3.92
C LEU A 9 8.92 7.15 2.52
N ARG A 10 9.49 8.30 2.14
CA ARG A 10 9.30 8.87 0.79
C ARG A 10 9.82 7.94 -0.30
N ILE A 11 11.04 7.46 -0.18
CA ILE A 11 11.65 6.56 -1.17
C ILE A 11 10.80 5.28 -1.30
N ILE A 12 10.43 4.69 -0.17
CA ILE A 12 9.60 3.48 -0.11
C ILE A 12 8.24 3.71 -0.82
N CYS A 13 7.58 4.83 -0.56
CA CYS A 13 6.32 5.18 -1.21
C CYS A 13 6.46 5.34 -2.73
N ILE A 14 7.54 5.95 -3.21
CA ILE A 14 7.80 6.11 -4.65
C ILE A 14 8.00 4.74 -5.30
N ILE A 15 8.84 3.89 -4.71
CA ILE A 15 9.08 2.52 -5.21
C ILE A 15 7.78 1.73 -5.26
N GLN A 16 7.00 1.75 -4.19
CA GLN A 16 5.71 1.04 -4.14
C GLN A 16 4.73 1.54 -5.21
N THR A 17 4.66 2.85 -5.41
CA THR A 17 3.80 3.45 -6.45
C THR A 17 4.19 2.97 -7.83
N LEU A 18 5.49 2.95 -8.15
CA LEU A 18 6.00 2.46 -9.43
C LEU A 18 5.65 0.98 -9.64
N ILE A 19 5.89 0.14 -8.62
CA ILE A 19 5.54 -1.29 -8.69
C ILE A 19 4.03 -1.48 -8.90
N ALA A 20 3.19 -0.76 -8.16
CA ALA A 20 1.74 -0.87 -8.29
C ALA A 20 1.25 -0.41 -9.66
N ILE A 21 1.84 0.63 -10.25
CA ILE A 21 1.55 1.09 -11.61
C ILE A 21 1.91 0.00 -12.62
N VAL A 22 3.09 -0.59 -12.54
CA VAL A 22 3.53 -1.67 -13.44
C VAL A 22 2.56 -2.86 -13.32
N GLN A 23 2.20 -3.27 -12.12
CA GLN A 23 1.24 -4.38 -11.90
C GLN A 23 -0.17 -4.05 -12.42
N CYS A 24 -0.61 -2.80 -12.29
CA CYS A 24 -1.88 -2.36 -12.88
C CYS A 24 -1.85 -2.50 -14.41
N PHE A 25 -0.79 -2.02 -15.07
CA PHE A 25 -0.64 -2.15 -16.52
C PHE A 25 -0.52 -3.60 -16.99
N THR A 26 0.23 -4.45 -16.29
CA THR A 26 0.35 -5.87 -16.64
C THR A 26 -0.98 -6.60 -16.50
N SER A 27 -1.79 -6.27 -15.48
CA SER A 27 -3.13 -6.83 -15.30
C SER A 27 -4.09 -6.37 -16.40
N LEU A 28 -4.04 -5.09 -16.80
CA LEU A 28 -4.83 -4.55 -17.92
C LEU A 28 -4.43 -5.19 -19.25
N PHE A 29 -3.14 -5.35 -19.51
CA PHE A 29 -2.66 -6.01 -20.69
C PHE A 29 -3.11 -7.48 -20.76
N GLY A 30 -3.02 -8.20 -19.63
CA GLY A 30 -3.54 -9.57 -19.53
C GLY A 30 -5.04 -9.65 -19.81
N LEU A 31 -5.83 -8.65 -19.37
CA LEU A 31 -7.25 -8.56 -19.68
C LEU A 31 -7.51 -8.39 -21.18
N LEU A 32 -6.74 -7.54 -21.87
CA LEU A 32 -6.85 -7.32 -23.31
C LEU A 32 -6.47 -8.55 -24.13
N THR A 33 -5.60 -9.42 -23.60
CA THR A 33 -5.17 -10.68 -24.26
C THR A 33 -6.08 -11.87 -23.94
N GLY A 34 -7.27 -11.64 -23.41
CA GLY A 34 -8.28 -12.68 -23.14
C GLY A 34 -8.30 -13.19 -21.70
N GLY A 35 -7.65 -12.49 -20.79
CA GLY A 35 -7.68 -12.82 -19.36
C GLY A 35 -9.07 -12.62 -18.73
N GLY A 36 -9.34 -13.37 -17.68
CA GLY A 36 -10.63 -13.36 -17.00
C GLY A 36 -10.89 -12.12 -16.14
N PHE A 37 -12.13 -11.99 -15.67
CA PHE A 37 -12.61 -10.89 -14.81
C PHE A 37 -11.72 -10.62 -13.57
N MET A 38 -11.02 -11.62 -13.08
CA MET A 38 -10.10 -11.47 -11.94
C MET A 38 -8.94 -10.51 -12.24
N LEU A 39 -8.46 -10.43 -13.49
CA LEU A 39 -7.43 -9.45 -13.86
C LEU A 39 -7.94 -8.01 -13.81
N LEU A 40 -9.23 -7.79 -14.09
CA LEU A 40 -9.87 -6.48 -13.90
C LEU A 40 -9.86 -6.07 -12.42
N LEU A 41 -10.24 -6.99 -11.53
CA LEU A 41 -10.22 -6.74 -10.08
C LEU A 41 -8.81 -6.45 -9.58
N GLN A 42 -7.80 -7.17 -10.08
CA GLN A 42 -6.40 -6.91 -9.78
C GLN A 42 -5.96 -5.52 -10.27
N ALA A 43 -6.28 -5.15 -11.50
CA ALA A 43 -5.94 -3.84 -12.04
C ALA A 43 -6.53 -2.71 -11.19
N ILE A 44 -7.80 -2.82 -10.80
CA ILE A 44 -8.48 -1.87 -9.92
C ILE A 44 -7.76 -1.80 -8.56
N ALA A 45 -7.45 -2.95 -7.94
CA ALA A 45 -6.79 -3.00 -6.65
C ALA A 45 -5.40 -2.35 -6.69
N PHE A 46 -4.57 -2.65 -7.71
CA PHE A 46 -3.26 -2.02 -7.86
C PHE A 46 -3.34 -0.53 -8.18
N GLY A 47 -4.37 -0.10 -8.94
CA GLY A 47 -4.65 1.31 -9.15
C GLY A 47 -4.92 2.06 -7.84
N PHE A 48 -5.73 1.51 -6.95
CA PHE A 48 -5.97 2.06 -5.60
C PHE A 48 -4.71 2.05 -4.73
N ILE A 49 -3.91 0.98 -4.78
CA ILE A 49 -2.64 0.90 -4.05
C ILE A 49 -1.66 1.97 -4.52
N ALA A 50 -1.62 2.28 -5.82
CA ALA A 50 -0.78 3.35 -6.36
C ALA A 50 -1.23 4.74 -5.92
N THR A 51 -2.54 4.97 -5.76
CA THR A 51 -3.07 6.29 -5.40
C THR A 51 -2.79 6.67 -3.94
N LEU A 52 -2.77 5.71 -3.01
CA LEU A 52 -2.59 5.98 -1.59
C LEU A 52 -1.30 6.77 -1.28
N PRO A 53 -0.09 6.35 -1.73
CA PRO A 53 1.13 7.09 -1.45
C PRO A 53 1.09 8.52 -2.03
N ILE A 54 0.59 8.68 -3.25
CA ILE A 54 0.52 9.98 -3.93
C ILE A 54 -0.36 10.95 -3.15
N LEU A 55 -1.58 10.52 -2.80
CA LEU A 55 -2.55 11.34 -2.09
C LEU A 55 -2.08 11.70 -0.68
N THR A 56 -1.53 10.71 0.03
CA THR A 56 -1.01 10.92 1.38
C THR A 56 0.18 11.88 1.37
N PHE A 57 1.06 11.77 0.38
CA PHE A 57 2.16 12.71 0.19
C PHE A 57 1.68 14.13 -0.03
N THR A 58 0.66 14.31 -0.87
CA THR A 58 0.11 15.64 -1.15
C THR A 58 -0.45 16.27 0.13
N ILE A 59 -1.17 15.48 0.94
CA ILE A 59 -1.72 15.96 2.22
C ILE A 59 -0.61 16.29 3.21
N TYR A 60 0.39 15.42 3.35
CA TYR A 60 1.47 15.63 4.32
C TYR A 60 2.40 16.77 3.94
N ASN A 61 2.75 16.92 2.67
CA ASN A 61 3.59 18.04 2.24
C ASN A 61 2.93 19.41 2.48
N LYS A 62 1.60 19.48 2.48
CA LYS A 62 0.86 20.71 2.78
C LYS A 62 0.75 21.00 4.27
N ASN A 63 0.73 19.97 5.11
CA ASN A 63 0.42 20.09 6.53
C ASN A 63 1.61 19.91 7.46
N TYR A 64 2.70 19.30 7.01
CA TYR A 64 3.89 19.08 7.81
C TYR A 64 4.79 20.34 7.81
N PRO A 65 5.37 20.78 8.95
CA PRO A 65 5.18 20.23 10.30
C PRO A 65 4.04 20.86 11.11
N ASP A 66 3.45 21.95 10.66
CA ASP A 66 2.76 22.94 11.52
C ASP A 66 1.24 22.95 11.39
N ARG A 67 0.64 22.22 10.47
CA ARG A 67 -0.81 22.19 10.28
C ARG A 67 -1.42 20.85 10.60
N ARG A 68 -2.38 20.86 11.52
CA ARG A 68 -3.14 19.66 11.90
C ARG A 68 -4.01 19.15 10.75
N ILE A 69 -4.07 17.82 10.60
CA ILE A 69 -4.94 17.19 9.60
C ILE A 69 -6.35 17.07 10.19
N GLU A 70 -7.26 17.94 9.76
CA GLU A 70 -8.62 18.05 10.31
C GLU A 70 -9.70 18.00 9.22
N GLY A 71 -10.97 17.86 9.65
CA GLY A 71 -12.15 17.98 8.81
C GLY A 71 -12.19 16.99 7.65
N SER A 72 -12.40 17.50 6.44
CA SER A 72 -12.53 16.70 5.21
C SER A 72 -11.27 15.90 4.89
N GLN A 73 -10.07 16.44 5.16
CA GLN A 73 -8.80 15.75 4.93
C GLN A 73 -8.65 14.51 5.84
N LYS A 74 -9.09 14.60 7.09
CA LYS A 74 -9.08 13.46 8.04
C LYS A 74 -10.01 12.34 7.56
N ASN A 75 -11.23 12.71 7.12
CA ASN A 75 -12.20 11.72 6.65
C ASN A 75 -11.73 11.06 5.35
N TYR A 76 -11.15 11.84 4.44
CA TYR A 76 -10.58 11.35 3.20
C TYR A 76 -9.43 10.36 3.45
N PHE A 77 -8.49 10.73 4.32
CA PHE A 77 -7.39 9.85 4.72
C PHE A 77 -7.90 8.54 5.32
N ASN A 78 -8.87 8.59 6.25
CA ASN A 78 -9.41 7.42 6.89
C ASN A 78 -10.07 6.46 5.89
N ARG A 79 -10.84 7.00 4.93
CA ARG A 79 -11.48 6.20 3.88
C ARG A 79 -10.47 5.51 2.98
N ILE A 80 -9.48 6.25 2.50
CA ILE A 80 -8.43 5.69 1.64
C ILE A 80 -7.61 4.63 2.41
N PHE A 81 -7.27 4.91 3.65
CA PHE A 81 -6.55 3.96 4.51
C PHE A 81 -7.35 2.66 4.70
N LEU A 82 -8.64 2.75 5.02
CA LEU A 82 -9.51 1.60 5.18
C LEU A 82 -9.63 0.79 3.87
N ILE A 83 -9.85 1.46 2.74
CA ILE A 83 -9.93 0.81 1.43
C ILE A 83 -8.63 0.05 1.13
N ASN A 84 -7.47 0.68 1.34
CA ASN A 84 -6.17 0.03 1.10
C ASN A 84 -5.93 -1.16 2.04
N PHE A 85 -6.35 -1.06 3.29
CA PHE A 85 -6.26 -2.17 4.24
C PHE A 85 -7.11 -3.38 3.79
N LEU A 86 -8.34 -3.14 3.35
CA LEU A 86 -9.22 -4.18 2.82
C LEU A 86 -8.67 -4.79 1.52
N LEU A 87 -8.09 -3.95 0.64
CA LEU A 87 -7.46 -4.41 -0.59
C LEU A 87 -6.24 -5.29 -0.35
N ILE A 88 -5.42 -4.99 0.66
CA ILE A 88 -4.31 -5.87 1.05
C ILE A 88 -4.83 -7.24 1.45
N ALA A 89 -5.87 -7.30 2.30
CA ALA A 89 -6.46 -8.56 2.73
C ALA A 89 -7.01 -9.36 1.55
N PHE A 90 -7.70 -8.68 0.62
CA PHE A 90 -8.21 -9.28 -0.61
C PHE A 90 -7.08 -9.84 -1.49
N LEU A 91 -6.06 -9.04 -1.78
CA LEU A 91 -4.93 -9.45 -2.61
C LEU A 91 -4.14 -10.60 -1.97
N PHE A 92 -3.97 -10.59 -0.66
CA PHE A 92 -3.32 -11.68 0.05
C PHE A 92 -4.10 -13.00 -0.11
N GLY A 93 -5.41 -12.96 0.06
CA GLY A 93 -6.27 -14.12 -0.17
C GLY A 93 -6.20 -14.62 -1.62
N PHE A 94 -6.16 -13.70 -2.59
CA PHE A 94 -6.04 -14.02 -4.00
C PHE A 94 -4.70 -14.70 -4.33
N VAL A 95 -3.58 -14.13 -3.89
CA VAL A 95 -2.22 -14.68 -4.09
C VAL A 95 -2.10 -16.07 -3.47
N PHE A 96 -2.66 -16.26 -2.27
CA PHE A 96 -2.64 -17.56 -1.59
C PHE A 96 -3.47 -18.61 -2.34
N ARG A 97 -4.64 -18.24 -2.83
CA ARG A 97 -5.48 -19.12 -3.65
C ARG A 97 -4.78 -19.54 -4.92
N ASP A 98 -4.22 -18.59 -5.68
CA ASP A 98 -3.54 -18.87 -6.94
C ASP A 98 -2.33 -19.78 -6.74
N TYR A 99 -1.56 -19.59 -5.67
CA TYR A 99 -0.46 -20.47 -5.32
C TYR A 99 -0.94 -21.90 -5.00
N ARG A 100 -1.99 -22.04 -4.20
CA ARG A 100 -2.60 -23.35 -3.89
C ARG A 100 -3.07 -24.06 -5.15
N ASP A 101 -3.77 -23.35 -6.03
CA ASP A 101 -4.33 -23.91 -7.25
C ASP A 101 -3.20 -24.33 -8.22
N ALA A 102 -2.12 -23.55 -8.31
CA ALA A 102 -0.93 -23.90 -9.07
C ALA A 102 -0.24 -25.18 -8.55
N ILE A 103 -0.14 -25.34 -7.24
CA ILE A 103 0.39 -26.59 -6.64
C ILE A 103 -0.51 -27.79 -6.97
N LEU A 104 -1.82 -27.66 -6.85
CA LEU A 104 -2.76 -28.72 -7.16
C LEU A 104 -2.63 -29.15 -8.64
N GLN A 105 -2.59 -28.19 -9.56
CA GLN A 105 -2.37 -28.46 -10.98
C GLN A 105 -1.04 -29.16 -11.25
N SER A 106 0.06 -28.70 -10.64
CA SER A 106 1.37 -29.32 -10.81
C SER A 106 1.39 -30.80 -10.37
N LYS A 107 0.66 -31.15 -9.32
CA LYS A 107 0.48 -32.55 -8.87
C LYS A 107 -0.31 -33.37 -9.88
N THR A 108 -1.40 -32.80 -10.43
CA THR A 108 -2.27 -33.49 -11.38
C THR A 108 -1.53 -33.79 -12.69
N PHE A 109 -0.65 -32.89 -13.14
CA PHE A 109 0.13 -33.08 -14.35
C PHE A 109 1.44 -33.85 -14.14
N GLY A 110 1.71 -34.34 -12.92
CA GLY A 110 2.93 -35.13 -12.62
C GLY A 110 4.22 -34.34 -12.80
N LEU A 111 4.16 -33.00 -12.70
CA LEU A 111 5.33 -32.14 -12.83
C LEU A 111 6.27 -32.38 -11.63
N GLY A 112 7.56 -32.61 -11.93
CA GLY A 112 8.58 -32.87 -10.92
C GLY A 112 8.78 -31.70 -9.94
N SER A 113 9.59 -31.91 -8.91
CA SER A 113 9.85 -30.95 -7.83
C SER A 113 10.30 -29.56 -8.30
N GLY A 114 10.92 -29.44 -9.48
CA GLY A 114 11.30 -28.15 -10.09
C GLY A 114 10.12 -27.23 -10.42
N ALA A 115 8.94 -27.79 -10.69
CA ALA A 115 7.75 -26.98 -10.97
C ALA A 115 7.27 -26.19 -9.76
N TYR A 116 7.48 -26.72 -8.55
CA TYR A 116 7.13 -26.00 -7.32
C TYR A 116 7.93 -24.70 -7.16
N LEU A 117 9.20 -24.68 -7.55
CA LEU A 117 10.04 -23.49 -7.47
C LEU A 117 9.54 -22.39 -8.40
N VAL A 118 9.05 -22.73 -9.58
CA VAL A 118 8.51 -21.76 -10.55
C VAL A 118 7.30 -21.01 -9.98
N PHE A 119 6.46 -21.68 -9.19
CA PHE A 119 5.30 -21.04 -8.56
C PHE A 119 5.64 -20.41 -7.20
N PHE A 120 6.62 -20.94 -6.49
CA PHE A 120 7.00 -20.48 -5.16
C PHE A 120 7.69 -19.11 -5.18
N ILE A 121 8.53 -18.83 -6.17
CA ILE A 121 9.23 -17.55 -6.30
C ILE A 121 8.24 -16.39 -6.48
N PRO A 122 7.30 -16.41 -7.45
CA PRO A 122 6.29 -15.37 -7.58
C PRO A 122 5.41 -15.21 -6.35
N PHE A 123 5.08 -16.28 -5.65
CA PHE A 123 4.34 -16.25 -4.40
C PHE A 123 5.10 -15.48 -3.31
N ILE A 124 6.39 -15.78 -3.09
CA ILE A 124 7.21 -15.05 -2.12
C ILE A 124 7.31 -13.58 -2.48
N ILE A 125 7.57 -13.25 -3.74
CA ILE A 125 7.65 -11.86 -4.21
C ILE A 125 6.34 -11.13 -3.91
N SER A 126 5.20 -11.73 -4.20
CA SER A 126 3.89 -11.14 -3.93
C SER A 126 3.65 -10.94 -2.44
N CYS A 127 4.00 -11.90 -1.60
CA CYS A 127 3.91 -11.76 -0.14
C CYS A 127 4.81 -10.63 0.37
N CYS A 128 6.05 -10.53 -0.11
CA CYS A 128 6.97 -9.45 0.25
C CYS A 128 6.39 -8.07 -0.13
N LEU A 129 5.82 -7.93 -1.32
CA LEU A 129 5.19 -6.68 -1.76
C LEU A 129 3.99 -6.29 -0.89
N LEU A 130 3.16 -7.26 -0.47
CA LEU A 130 2.03 -7.01 0.41
C LEU A 130 2.48 -6.58 1.82
N ILE A 131 3.50 -7.24 2.38
CA ILE A 131 4.10 -6.86 3.67
C ILE A 131 4.70 -5.46 3.57
N PHE A 132 5.37 -5.15 2.46
CA PHE A 132 5.94 -3.85 2.20
C PHE A 132 4.87 -2.76 2.14
N HIS A 133 3.76 -3.02 1.46
CA HIS A 133 2.63 -2.09 1.43
C HIS A 133 2.00 -1.89 2.81
N PHE A 134 1.84 -2.95 3.59
CA PHE A 134 1.38 -2.84 4.98
C PHE A 134 2.31 -1.96 5.83
N SER A 135 3.63 -2.11 5.65
CA SER A 135 4.62 -1.27 6.33
C SER A 135 4.50 0.21 5.96
N ILE A 136 4.17 0.52 4.70
CA ILE A 136 3.87 1.88 4.26
C ILE A 136 2.62 2.43 4.95
N LEU A 137 1.54 1.66 5.00
CA LEU A 137 0.31 2.08 5.69
C LEU A 137 0.59 2.39 7.16
N TYR A 138 1.36 1.55 7.83
CA TYR A 138 1.75 1.75 9.21
C TYR A 138 2.60 3.03 9.38
N GLY A 139 3.59 3.23 8.53
CA GLY A 139 4.44 4.43 8.53
C GLY A 139 3.65 5.72 8.30
N LEU A 140 2.68 5.70 7.40
CA LEU A 140 1.80 6.83 7.12
C LEU A 140 0.85 7.13 8.29
N TYR A 141 0.34 6.10 8.95
CA TYR A 141 -0.47 6.25 10.16
C TYR A 141 0.34 6.91 11.29
N TRP A 142 1.58 6.47 11.47
CA TRP A 142 2.47 7.01 12.50
C TRP A 142 2.85 8.47 12.22
N LEU A 143 3.17 8.80 10.97
CA LEU A 143 3.45 10.17 10.55
C LEU A 143 2.26 11.11 10.82
N ARG A 144 1.05 10.68 10.53
CA ARG A 144 -0.16 11.44 10.83
C ARG A 144 -0.30 11.70 12.33
N ARG A 145 -0.06 10.70 13.16
CA ARG A 145 -0.13 10.84 14.62
C ARG A 145 0.88 11.88 15.11
N GLU A 146 2.09 11.85 14.58
CA GLU A 146 3.14 12.80 14.94
C GLU A 146 2.79 14.24 14.55
N ILE A 147 2.27 14.46 13.34
CA ILE A 147 1.82 15.78 12.89
C ILE A 147 0.77 16.33 13.84
N ASN A 148 -0.23 15.54 14.20
CA ASN A 148 -1.28 15.99 15.10
C ASN A 148 -0.79 16.26 16.53
N ASN A 149 0.18 15.50 17.04
CA ASN A 149 0.77 15.71 18.36
C ASN A 149 1.62 16.98 18.41
N ASN A 150 2.47 17.20 17.41
CA ASN A 150 3.34 18.39 17.35
C ASN A 150 2.53 19.70 17.27
N THR A 151 1.41 19.67 16.59
CA THR A 151 0.53 20.84 16.50
C THR A 151 -0.17 21.13 17.82
N SER A 152 -0.53 20.09 18.60
CA SER A 152 -1.15 20.27 19.90
C SER A 152 -0.18 20.88 20.92
N SER A 153 1.10 20.46 20.95
CA SER A 153 2.09 21.03 21.88
C SER A 153 2.33 22.52 21.62
N LYS A 154 2.44 22.93 20.36
CA LYS A 154 2.61 24.35 20.01
C LYS A 154 1.42 25.22 20.40
N GLN A 155 0.22 24.69 20.39
CA GLN A 155 -0.99 25.41 20.78
C GLN A 155 -1.01 25.72 22.28
N PHE A 156 -0.53 24.82 23.12
CA PHE A 156 -0.38 25.05 24.55
C PHE A 156 0.69 26.08 24.88
N ASP A 157 1.82 26.08 24.16
CA ASP A 157 2.90 27.05 24.37
C ASP A 157 2.44 28.49 24.06
N PHE A 158 1.53 28.71 23.11
CA PHE A 158 0.97 30.04 22.80
C PHE A 158 -0.07 30.51 23.81
N GLU A 159 -0.78 29.61 24.48
CA GLU A 159 -1.76 29.98 25.51
C GLU A 159 -1.06 30.41 26.82
N ASP A 160 0.08 29.80 27.16
CA ASP A 160 0.87 30.12 28.34
C ASP A 160 1.66 31.44 28.20
N GLU A 161 2.01 31.88 26.96
CA GLU A 161 2.67 33.17 26.74
C GLU A 161 1.72 34.37 26.80
N ASN A 162 0.40 34.18 26.80
CA ASN A 162 -0.60 35.25 26.81
C ASN A 162 -1.33 35.41 28.19
N VAL A 163 -0.85 34.78 29.24
CA VAL A 163 -1.33 34.93 30.64
C VAL A 163 -0.32 35.71 31.44
#